data_e7125b0cfa9a3354157aaccec95ac6fe
#
_entry.id   e7125b0cfa9a3354157aaccec95ac6fe
#
_cell.length_a   1.000
_cell.length_b   1.000
_cell.length_c   1.000
_cell.angle_alpha   90.00
_cell.angle_beta   90.00
_cell.angle_gamma   90.00
#
_symmetry.space_group_name_H-M   'P 1'
#
loop_
_entity.id
_entity.type
_entity.pdbx_description
1 polymer ?
#
loop_
_entity_poly.entity_id
_entity_poly.type
_entity_poly.pdbx_seq_one_letter_code
_entity_poly.pdbx_strand_id
1 'polypeptide(L)'
;MNFFLPAFFLSLFGFFTVLGIRHDLLFSQGFYFFLAFFSFFFVKKYALFFRKNWSFFFWTVFFLLIITFIIGLETRGSRRWLNFYFFNFQSSEFLKVFFIFYLADILTREGYYIDQLKNFVKAILTFLIIVFLIFKQPDLGNAIIFSLIFLIMLLNSAIPKKIIFNFIVLAFLLLPGLWFFLKDYQKQRIVAFLNPHIDYQGTSYNIIQSIISVGSGGFFGRGLGFGTQSKLRFLPENHTDFIFASLVEQFGFFGGIMVLILYGLLFYFLTKKALFFLEKKSESENFLIVIGIIAYFFFQMVINIGMNMGIMPVTGIVLPFISYGGSAFLSSFILLALIP
;
A
#
# COMPACT_ATOMS: atom_id res chain seq x y z
N MET A 1 12.32 17.26 -6.59
CA MET A 1 10.93 17.74 -6.78
C MET A 1 10.13 16.97 -7.84
N ASN A 2 10.78 16.21 -8.71
CA ASN A 2 10.09 15.53 -9.83
C ASN A 2 9.06 14.46 -9.44
N PHE A 3 9.20 13.84 -8.26
CA PHE A 3 8.23 12.83 -7.75
C PHE A 3 6.92 13.45 -7.24
N PHE A 4 6.98 14.70 -6.77
CA PHE A 4 5.82 15.37 -6.20
C PHE A 4 4.75 15.66 -7.26
N LEU A 5 5.14 16.03 -8.46
CA LEU A 5 4.21 16.43 -9.52
C LEU A 5 3.26 15.31 -9.94
N PRO A 6 3.74 14.07 -10.25
CA PRO A 6 2.84 12.95 -10.53
C PRO A 6 1.93 12.61 -9.35
N ALA A 7 2.47 12.61 -8.11
CA ALA A 7 1.68 12.33 -6.90
C ALA A 7 0.60 13.39 -6.67
N PHE A 8 0.90 14.66 -6.94
CA PHE A 8 -0.06 15.76 -6.86
C PHE A 8 -1.21 15.57 -7.85
N PHE A 9 -0.92 15.29 -9.13
CA PHE A 9 -1.97 15.06 -10.12
C PHE A 9 -2.79 13.80 -9.84
N LEU A 10 -2.17 12.71 -9.35
CA LEU A 10 -2.90 11.54 -8.87
C LEU A 10 -3.87 11.91 -7.76
N SER A 11 -3.43 12.75 -6.82
CA SER A 11 -4.27 13.22 -5.72
C SER A 11 -5.45 14.08 -6.19
N LEU A 12 -5.25 14.88 -7.23
CA LEU A 12 -6.34 15.65 -7.86
C LEU A 12 -7.38 14.72 -8.49
N PHE A 13 -6.94 13.67 -9.21
CA PHE A 13 -7.87 12.66 -9.73
C PHE A 13 -8.67 12.00 -8.60
N GLY A 14 -8.02 11.62 -7.50
CA GLY A 14 -8.69 11.08 -6.31
C GLY A 14 -9.72 12.05 -5.73
N PHE A 15 -9.34 13.33 -5.58
CA PHE A 15 -10.23 14.37 -5.05
C PHE A 15 -11.49 14.57 -5.93
N PHE A 16 -11.31 14.69 -7.24
CA PHE A 16 -12.45 14.81 -8.16
C PHE A 16 -13.31 13.56 -8.21
N THR A 17 -12.70 12.36 -8.11
CA THR A 17 -13.46 11.11 -8.04
C THR A 17 -14.35 11.07 -6.80
N VAL A 18 -13.81 11.40 -5.62
CA VAL A 18 -14.56 11.45 -4.36
C VAL A 18 -15.64 12.53 -4.41
N LEU A 19 -15.35 13.69 -5.02
CA LEU A 19 -16.34 14.75 -5.24
C LEU A 19 -17.56 14.24 -6.01
N GLY A 20 -17.37 13.45 -7.04
CA GLY A 20 -18.49 12.89 -7.82
C GLY A 20 -19.31 11.82 -7.09
N ILE A 21 -18.73 11.13 -6.10
CA ILE A 21 -19.36 9.99 -5.42
C ILE A 21 -19.99 10.38 -4.06
N ARG A 22 -19.22 11.11 -3.25
CA ARG A 22 -19.48 11.34 -1.83
C ARG A 22 -19.19 12.78 -1.44
N HIS A 23 -20.15 13.68 -1.68
CA HIS A 23 -20.02 15.10 -1.28
C HIS A 23 -19.83 15.30 0.23
N ASP A 24 -20.37 14.39 1.05
CA ASP A 24 -20.23 14.40 2.51
C ASP A 24 -18.78 14.21 2.99
N LEU A 25 -17.93 13.58 2.18
CA LEU A 25 -16.51 13.33 2.50
C LEU A 25 -15.55 14.42 1.99
N LEU A 26 -16.03 15.41 1.25
CA LEU A 26 -15.18 16.42 0.60
C LEU A 26 -14.35 17.23 1.61
N PHE A 27 -14.99 17.66 2.70
CA PHE A 27 -14.29 18.44 3.73
C PHE A 27 -13.14 17.61 4.35
N SER A 28 -13.43 16.35 4.71
CA SER A 28 -12.42 15.45 5.27
C SER A 28 -11.31 15.14 4.27
N GLN A 29 -11.65 14.90 2.99
CA GLN A 29 -10.67 14.66 1.93
C GLN A 29 -9.78 15.90 1.69
N GLY A 30 -10.37 17.10 1.65
CA GLY A 30 -9.63 18.36 1.53
C GLY A 30 -8.68 18.59 2.72
N PHE A 31 -9.13 18.26 3.92
CA PHE A 31 -8.29 18.32 5.12
C PHE A 31 -7.11 17.34 5.06
N TYR A 32 -7.34 16.08 4.63
CA TYR A 32 -6.27 15.10 4.44
C TYR A 32 -5.29 15.52 3.35
N PHE A 33 -5.79 16.15 2.28
CA PHE A 33 -4.99 16.71 1.21
C PHE A 33 -4.05 17.81 1.74
N PHE A 34 -4.60 18.75 2.49
CA PHE A 34 -3.83 19.82 3.12
C PHE A 34 -2.77 19.26 4.07
N LEU A 35 -3.16 18.33 4.97
CA LEU A 35 -2.23 17.70 5.91
C LEU A 35 -1.10 16.94 5.20
N ALA A 36 -1.42 16.23 4.12
CA ALA A 36 -0.42 15.45 3.38
C ALA A 36 0.60 16.36 2.69
N PHE A 37 0.15 17.47 2.09
CA PHE A 37 1.08 18.42 1.48
C PHE A 37 1.91 19.14 2.53
N PHE A 38 1.29 19.60 3.61
CA PHE A 38 2.03 20.18 4.72
C PHE A 38 3.08 19.20 5.25
N SER A 39 2.68 17.94 5.50
CA SER A 39 3.59 16.87 5.96
C SER A 39 4.70 16.61 4.96
N PHE A 40 4.42 16.60 3.65
CA PHE A 40 5.44 16.42 2.62
C PHE A 40 6.53 17.49 2.71
N PHE A 41 6.15 18.77 2.71
CA PHE A 41 7.12 19.87 2.75
C PHE A 41 7.85 19.92 4.10
N PHE A 42 7.15 19.70 5.21
CA PHE A 42 7.74 19.63 6.53
C PHE A 42 8.78 18.50 6.64
N VAL A 43 8.37 17.28 6.31
CA VAL A 43 9.26 16.11 6.37
C VAL A 43 10.42 16.25 5.37
N LYS A 44 10.18 16.81 4.18
CA LYS A 44 11.24 17.06 3.19
C LYS A 44 12.28 18.05 3.71
N LYS A 45 11.84 19.12 4.39
CA LYS A 45 12.75 20.08 5.01
C LYS A 45 13.63 19.44 6.09
N TYR A 46 13.07 18.50 6.87
CA TYR A 46 13.76 17.82 7.97
C TYR A 46 14.10 16.35 7.63
N ALA A 47 14.21 15.99 6.36
CA ALA A 47 14.38 14.61 5.92
C ALA A 47 15.61 13.92 6.53
N LEU A 48 16.71 14.65 6.71
CA LEU A 48 17.91 14.14 7.35
C LEU A 48 17.66 13.74 8.80
N PHE A 49 16.90 14.54 9.55
CA PHE A 49 16.53 14.21 10.93
C PHE A 49 15.70 12.93 11.00
N PHE A 50 14.65 12.79 10.17
CA PHE A 50 13.80 11.61 10.14
C PHE A 50 14.57 10.35 9.72
N ARG A 51 15.42 10.47 8.70
CA ARG A 51 16.25 9.35 8.23
C ARG A 51 17.30 8.93 9.26
N LYS A 52 17.96 9.89 9.92
CA LYS A 52 18.95 9.59 10.97
C LYS A 52 18.30 8.93 12.20
N ASN A 53 17.08 9.32 12.53
CA ASN A 53 16.35 8.81 13.69
C ASN A 53 15.28 7.77 13.31
N TRP A 54 15.41 7.09 12.14
CA TRP A 54 14.43 6.12 11.67
C TRP A 54 14.10 5.03 12.70
N SER A 55 15.09 4.60 13.50
CA SER A 55 14.93 3.57 14.53
C SER A 55 13.93 4.01 15.62
N PHE A 56 14.02 5.26 16.08
CA PHE A 56 13.05 5.81 17.03
C PHE A 56 11.63 5.77 16.46
N PHE A 57 11.44 6.25 15.24
CA PHE A 57 10.12 6.26 14.59
C PHE A 57 9.61 4.84 14.31
N PHE A 58 10.48 3.94 13.88
CA PHE A 58 10.13 2.53 13.65
C PHE A 58 9.58 1.89 14.93
N TRP A 59 10.29 1.96 16.04
CA TRP A 59 9.85 1.37 17.28
C TRP A 59 8.63 2.05 17.86
N THR A 60 8.50 3.36 17.74
CA THR A 60 7.31 4.11 18.17
C THR A 60 6.07 3.62 17.40
N VAL A 61 6.14 3.53 16.08
CA VAL A 61 5.00 3.06 15.27
C VAL A 61 4.75 1.56 15.47
N PHE A 62 5.79 0.77 15.70
CA PHE A 62 5.65 -0.65 16.05
C PHE A 62 4.89 -0.83 17.38
N PHE A 63 5.21 -0.04 18.41
CA PHE A 63 4.44 -0.04 19.66
C PHE A 63 3.00 0.42 19.45
N LEU A 64 2.77 1.43 18.61
CA LEU A 64 1.41 1.82 18.23
C LEU A 64 0.65 0.70 17.51
N LEU A 65 1.33 -0.15 16.73
CA LEU A 65 0.70 -1.35 16.14
C LEU A 65 0.25 -2.34 17.22
N ILE A 66 1.07 -2.57 18.25
CA ILE A 66 0.70 -3.43 19.38
C ILE A 66 -0.48 -2.81 20.16
N ILE A 67 -0.43 -1.52 20.43
CA ILE A 67 -1.54 -0.80 21.07
C ILE A 67 -2.82 -0.92 20.25
N THR A 68 -2.73 -0.72 18.93
CA THR A 68 -3.87 -0.89 18.01
C THR A 68 -4.47 -2.30 18.09
N PHE A 69 -3.65 -3.32 18.23
CA PHE A 69 -4.11 -4.71 18.38
C PHE A 69 -4.92 -4.91 19.68
N ILE A 70 -4.52 -4.25 20.78
CA ILE A 70 -5.14 -4.41 22.09
C ILE A 70 -6.42 -3.57 22.23
N ILE A 71 -6.35 -2.27 21.92
CA ILE A 71 -7.41 -1.28 22.20
C ILE A 71 -8.01 -0.63 20.94
N GLY A 72 -7.61 -1.08 19.74
CA GLY A 72 -8.10 -0.50 18.49
C GLY A 72 -9.62 -0.64 18.33
N LEU A 73 -10.21 0.31 17.58
CA LEU A 73 -11.63 0.27 17.23
C LEU A 73 -11.94 -1.00 16.44
N GLU A 74 -12.96 -1.71 16.90
CA GLU A 74 -13.48 -2.87 16.20
C GLU A 74 -14.44 -2.43 15.09
N THR A 75 -13.99 -2.54 13.85
CA THR A 75 -14.81 -2.27 12.67
C THR A 75 -14.88 -3.53 11.81
N ARG A 76 -16.09 -4.02 11.56
CA ARG A 76 -16.32 -5.24 10.75
C ARG A 76 -15.47 -6.45 11.21
N GLY A 77 -15.38 -6.65 12.53
CA GLY A 77 -14.63 -7.77 13.12
C GLY A 77 -13.11 -7.65 13.04
N SER A 78 -12.58 -6.45 12.79
CA SER A 78 -11.15 -6.17 12.77
C SER A 78 -10.77 -4.92 13.56
N ARG A 79 -9.64 -4.99 14.30
CA ARG A 79 -9.12 -3.88 15.10
C ARG A 79 -7.87 -3.31 14.45
N ARG A 80 -8.06 -2.34 13.53
CA ARG A 80 -6.98 -1.79 12.69
C ARG A 80 -6.73 -0.30 12.91
N TRP A 81 -7.64 0.40 13.61
CA TRP A 81 -7.69 1.85 13.71
C TRP A 81 -7.62 2.31 15.15
N LEU A 82 -6.83 3.36 15.40
CA LEU A 82 -6.89 4.16 16.62
C LEU A 82 -7.68 5.44 16.29
N ASN A 83 -8.73 5.71 17.07
CA ASN A 83 -9.52 6.92 16.89
C ASN A 83 -8.93 8.07 17.69
N PHE A 84 -8.47 9.10 17.00
CA PHE A 84 -8.01 10.37 17.59
C PHE A 84 -9.05 11.48 17.35
N TYR A 85 -10.34 11.20 17.55
CA TYR A 85 -11.45 12.15 17.45
C TYR A 85 -11.65 12.74 16.04
N PHE A 86 -10.62 13.35 15.46
CA PHE A 86 -10.65 13.98 14.11
C PHE A 86 -10.04 13.10 13.02
N PHE A 87 -9.35 12.05 13.40
CA PHE A 87 -8.52 11.28 12.48
C PHE A 87 -8.42 9.82 12.93
N ASN A 88 -8.75 8.91 12.04
CA ASN A 88 -8.54 7.49 12.26
C ASN A 88 -7.11 7.11 11.83
N PHE A 89 -6.27 6.84 12.82
CA PHE A 89 -4.89 6.48 12.60
C PHE A 89 -4.75 4.97 12.40
N GLN A 90 -4.14 4.57 11.28
CA GLN A 90 -3.81 3.18 10.98
C GLN A 90 -2.29 3.00 11.11
N SER A 91 -1.86 2.37 12.20
CA SER A 91 -0.44 2.19 12.51
C SER A 91 0.31 1.38 11.45
N SER A 92 -0.32 0.39 10.81
CA SER A 92 0.28 -0.41 9.74
C SER A 92 0.69 0.43 8.52
N GLU A 93 -0.05 1.52 8.18
CA GLU A 93 0.30 2.39 7.06
C GLU A 93 1.61 3.15 7.30
N PHE A 94 1.78 3.70 8.51
CA PHE A 94 3.00 4.41 8.88
C PHE A 94 4.16 3.45 9.14
N LEU A 95 3.88 2.24 9.64
CA LEU A 95 4.93 1.25 9.88
C LEU A 95 5.62 0.82 8.58
N LYS A 96 4.90 0.71 7.45
CA LYS A 96 5.51 0.41 6.15
C LYS A 96 6.61 1.40 5.78
N VAL A 97 6.40 2.70 6.08
CA VAL A 97 7.39 3.75 5.81
C VAL A 97 8.70 3.43 6.53
N PHE A 98 8.67 3.28 7.84
CA PHE A 98 9.89 3.08 8.64
C PHE A 98 10.43 1.65 8.56
N PHE A 99 9.60 0.67 8.18
CA PHE A 99 10.03 -0.70 7.90
C PHE A 99 11.00 -0.75 6.70
N ILE A 100 10.76 0.06 5.66
CA ILE A 100 11.69 0.19 4.53
C ILE A 100 13.07 0.68 5.02
N PHE A 101 13.12 1.70 5.89
CA PHE A 101 14.38 2.21 6.45
C PHE A 101 15.06 1.17 7.36
N TYR A 102 14.28 0.50 8.20
CA TYR A 102 14.76 -0.59 9.05
C TYR A 102 15.42 -1.71 8.23
N LEU A 103 14.75 -2.16 7.17
CA LEU A 103 15.29 -3.19 6.30
C LEU A 103 16.52 -2.72 5.54
N ALA A 104 16.52 -1.47 5.05
CA ALA A 104 17.66 -0.92 4.32
C ALA A 104 18.91 -0.89 5.20
N ASP A 105 18.80 -0.40 6.44
CA ASP A 105 19.93 -0.37 7.36
C ASP A 105 20.47 -1.79 7.67
N ILE A 106 19.60 -2.75 7.97
CA ILE A 106 20.05 -4.10 8.36
C ILE A 106 20.59 -4.90 7.17
N LEU A 107 19.95 -4.81 6.01
CA LEU A 107 20.29 -5.63 4.84
C LEU A 107 21.49 -5.12 4.05
N THR A 108 21.94 -3.88 4.30
CA THR A 108 23.14 -3.31 3.66
C THR A 108 24.38 -3.35 4.53
N ARG A 109 24.27 -3.74 5.80
CA ARG A 109 25.43 -3.86 6.68
C ARG A 109 26.38 -4.91 6.13
N GLU A 110 27.57 -4.46 5.71
CA GLU A 110 28.66 -5.32 5.28
C GLU A 110 29.28 -6.02 6.48
N GLY A 111 29.85 -7.21 6.27
CA GLY A 111 30.49 -8.00 7.32
C GLY A 111 30.85 -9.40 6.82
N TYR A 112 31.44 -10.18 7.72
CA TYR A 112 31.68 -11.62 7.47
C TYR A 112 30.36 -12.36 7.24
N TYR A 113 30.44 -13.52 6.61
CA TYR A 113 29.26 -14.35 6.34
C TYR A 113 28.35 -14.58 7.54
N ILE A 114 28.96 -14.76 8.73
CA ILE A 114 28.21 -14.95 10.00
C ILE A 114 27.42 -13.70 10.36
N ASP A 115 27.95 -12.50 10.12
CA ASP A 115 27.25 -11.25 10.44
C ASP A 115 26.12 -10.98 9.46
N GLN A 116 26.32 -11.32 8.19
CA GLN A 116 25.25 -11.29 7.18
C GLN A 116 24.13 -12.24 7.54
N LEU A 117 24.42 -13.45 8.02
CA LEU A 117 23.43 -14.40 8.48
C LEU A 117 22.66 -13.91 9.70
N LYS A 118 23.34 -13.29 10.68
CA LYS A 118 22.69 -12.67 11.85
C LYS A 118 21.74 -11.54 11.41
N ASN A 119 22.16 -10.68 10.49
CA ASN A 119 21.35 -9.59 9.97
C ASN A 119 20.12 -10.14 9.20
N PHE A 120 20.27 -11.20 8.42
CA PHE A 120 19.18 -11.88 7.75
C PHE A 120 18.18 -12.46 8.74
N VAL A 121 18.64 -13.18 9.77
CA VAL A 121 17.77 -13.75 10.82
C VAL A 121 17.02 -12.62 11.54
N LYS A 122 17.70 -11.54 11.90
CA LYS A 122 17.09 -10.39 12.55
C LYS A 122 15.99 -9.74 11.67
N ALA A 123 16.28 -9.57 10.37
CA ALA A 123 15.30 -9.01 9.42
C ALA A 123 14.06 -9.93 9.30
N ILE A 124 14.26 -11.26 9.18
CA ILE A 124 13.16 -12.24 9.11
C ILE A 124 12.35 -12.24 10.40
N LEU A 125 12.97 -12.28 11.57
CA LEU A 125 12.24 -12.31 12.84
C LEU A 125 11.37 -11.07 12.99
N THR A 126 11.91 -9.88 12.71
CA THR A 126 11.14 -8.64 12.78
C THR A 126 9.99 -8.65 11.77
N PHE A 127 10.24 -9.07 10.53
CA PHE A 127 9.21 -9.23 9.50
C PHE A 127 8.10 -10.18 9.96
N LEU A 128 8.45 -11.36 10.46
CA LEU A 128 7.46 -12.35 10.91
C LEU A 128 6.61 -11.83 12.08
N ILE A 129 7.20 -11.11 13.04
CA ILE A 129 6.45 -10.52 14.14
C ILE A 129 5.46 -9.48 13.62
N ILE A 130 5.87 -8.59 12.71
CA ILE A 130 4.99 -7.58 12.12
C ILE A 130 3.85 -8.24 11.35
N VAL A 131 4.15 -9.17 10.46
CA VAL A 131 3.14 -9.86 9.65
C VAL A 131 2.19 -10.67 10.52
N PHE A 132 2.69 -11.33 11.57
CA PHE A 132 1.86 -12.06 12.53
C PHE A 132 0.87 -11.12 13.25
N LEU A 133 1.32 -9.95 13.73
CA LEU A 133 0.44 -8.96 14.37
C LEU A 133 -0.63 -8.45 13.40
N ILE A 134 -0.25 -8.12 12.17
CA ILE A 134 -1.17 -7.64 11.13
C ILE A 134 -2.17 -8.76 10.74
N PHE A 135 -1.72 -9.99 10.64
CA PHE A 135 -2.58 -11.14 10.36
C PHE A 135 -3.60 -11.37 11.48
N LYS A 136 -3.20 -11.19 12.73
CA LYS A 136 -4.11 -11.25 13.91
C LYS A 136 -5.13 -10.10 13.93
N GLN A 137 -4.82 -8.96 13.30
CA GLN A 137 -5.75 -7.84 13.07
C GLN A 137 -6.69 -8.04 11.86
N PRO A 138 -6.88 -9.24 11.37
CA PRO A 138 -7.42 -9.72 10.08
C PRO A 138 -7.16 -8.79 8.87
N ASP A 139 -5.91 -8.31 8.70
CA ASP A 139 -5.52 -7.40 7.62
C ASP A 139 -4.59 -8.10 6.59
N LEU A 140 -5.18 -8.97 5.76
CA LEU A 140 -4.43 -9.69 4.73
C LEU A 140 -3.77 -8.77 3.71
N GLY A 141 -4.46 -7.70 3.32
CA GLY A 141 -3.92 -6.76 2.33
C GLY A 141 -2.58 -6.18 2.76
N ASN A 142 -2.53 -5.62 3.97
CA ASN A 142 -1.29 -5.08 4.50
C ASN A 142 -0.24 -6.17 4.74
N ALA A 143 -0.60 -7.36 5.20
CA ALA A 143 0.34 -8.48 5.36
C ALA A 143 1.02 -8.85 4.03
N ILE A 144 0.26 -8.89 2.92
CA ILE A 144 0.79 -9.12 1.56
C ILE A 144 1.76 -7.99 1.17
N ILE A 145 1.41 -6.71 1.38
CA ILE A 145 2.29 -5.58 1.02
C ILE A 145 3.60 -5.64 1.81
N PHE A 146 3.57 -5.89 3.13
CA PHE A 146 4.78 -6.06 3.93
C PHE A 146 5.65 -7.21 3.40
N SER A 147 5.04 -8.33 3.01
CA SER A 147 5.74 -9.50 2.47
C SER A 147 6.40 -9.18 1.13
N LEU A 148 5.73 -8.46 0.25
CA LEU A 148 6.26 -8.08 -1.06
C LEU A 148 7.39 -7.04 -0.94
N ILE A 149 7.25 -6.04 -0.05
CA ILE A 149 8.33 -5.09 0.25
C ILE A 149 9.55 -5.85 0.77
N PHE A 150 9.36 -6.73 1.77
CA PHE A 150 10.43 -7.54 2.34
C PHE A 150 11.15 -8.37 1.28
N LEU A 151 10.39 -9.08 0.43
CA LEU A 151 10.94 -9.94 -0.62
C LEU A 151 11.78 -9.15 -1.62
N ILE A 152 11.26 -8.02 -2.13
CA ILE A 152 11.98 -7.20 -3.12
C ILE A 152 13.25 -6.60 -2.53
N MET A 153 13.19 -6.09 -1.30
CA MET A 153 14.37 -5.54 -0.63
C MET A 153 15.39 -6.64 -0.34
N LEU A 154 14.96 -7.83 0.04
CA LEU A 154 15.83 -8.98 0.27
C LEU A 154 16.53 -9.43 -1.01
N LEU A 155 15.83 -9.50 -2.14
CA LEU A 155 16.40 -9.86 -3.45
C LEU A 155 17.48 -8.87 -3.91
N ASN A 156 17.37 -7.61 -3.51
CA ASN A 156 18.33 -6.55 -3.86
C ASN A 156 19.37 -6.27 -2.76
N SER A 157 19.39 -7.08 -1.70
CA SER A 157 20.31 -6.94 -0.57
C SER A 157 21.69 -7.55 -0.82
N ALA A 158 22.63 -7.27 0.06
CA ALA A 158 23.96 -7.88 0.09
C ALA A 158 23.98 -9.34 0.57
N ILE A 159 22.84 -9.87 1.03
CA ILE A 159 22.72 -11.24 1.53
C ILE A 159 23.02 -12.27 0.42
N PRO A 160 23.78 -13.36 0.70
CA PRO A 160 24.11 -14.38 -0.29
C PRO A 160 22.88 -14.99 -0.96
N LYS A 161 22.84 -15.01 -2.28
CA LYS A 161 21.66 -15.43 -3.06
C LYS A 161 21.21 -16.88 -2.73
N LYS A 162 22.13 -17.74 -2.32
CA LYS A 162 21.81 -19.10 -1.87
C LYS A 162 20.89 -19.11 -0.64
N ILE A 163 21.14 -18.20 0.32
CA ILE A 163 20.31 -18.09 1.54
C ILE A 163 18.92 -17.59 1.14
N ILE A 164 18.85 -16.56 0.29
CA ILE A 164 17.57 -16.02 -0.20
C ILE A 164 16.78 -17.09 -0.95
N PHE A 165 17.42 -17.83 -1.83
CA PHE A 165 16.78 -18.90 -2.59
C PHE A 165 16.19 -19.98 -1.65
N ASN A 166 16.97 -20.47 -0.69
CA ASN A 166 16.50 -21.45 0.28
C ASN A 166 15.31 -20.93 1.09
N PHE A 167 15.35 -19.64 1.49
CA PHE A 167 14.23 -19.00 2.19
C PHE A 167 12.97 -18.94 1.33
N ILE A 168 13.08 -18.56 0.06
CA ILE A 168 11.94 -18.50 -0.88
C ILE A 168 11.35 -19.90 -1.10
N VAL A 169 12.19 -20.92 -1.30
CA VAL A 169 11.73 -22.30 -1.46
C VAL A 169 10.99 -22.74 -0.20
N LEU A 170 11.55 -22.49 0.98
CA LEU A 170 10.90 -22.84 2.25
C LEU A 170 9.56 -22.11 2.41
N ALA A 171 9.52 -20.81 2.13
CA ALA A 171 8.29 -20.02 2.20
C ALA A 171 7.23 -20.58 1.23
N PHE A 172 7.61 -20.94 0.00
CA PHE A 172 6.72 -21.52 -0.99
C PHE A 172 6.15 -22.89 -0.53
N LEU A 173 6.99 -23.74 0.06
CA LEU A 173 6.55 -25.03 0.61
C LEU A 173 5.58 -24.87 1.78
N LEU A 174 5.67 -23.77 2.55
CA LEU A 174 4.77 -23.49 3.67
C LEU A 174 3.45 -22.83 3.25
N LEU A 175 3.35 -22.25 2.03
CA LEU A 175 2.14 -21.57 1.56
C LEU A 175 0.85 -22.40 1.66
N PRO A 176 0.82 -23.71 1.26
CA PRO A 176 -0.39 -24.52 1.41
C PRO A 176 -0.85 -24.64 2.86
N GLY A 177 0.08 -24.65 3.82
CA GLY A 177 -0.22 -24.68 5.25
C GLY A 177 -0.93 -23.42 5.75
N LEU A 178 -0.67 -22.26 5.13
CA LEU A 178 -1.34 -21.00 5.50
C LEU A 178 -2.86 -21.06 5.29
N TRP A 179 -3.35 -21.89 4.36
CA TRP A 179 -4.78 -22.08 4.13
C TRP A 179 -5.55 -22.45 5.41
N PHE A 180 -4.95 -23.28 6.25
CA PHE A 180 -5.58 -23.72 7.51
C PHE A 180 -5.69 -22.61 8.56
N PHE A 181 -4.84 -21.58 8.46
CA PHE A 181 -4.85 -20.44 9.38
C PHE A 181 -5.72 -19.27 8.92
N LEU A 182 -6.23 -19.30 7.67
CA LEU A 182 -7.11 -18.27 7.15
C LEU A 182 -8.50 -18.37 7.81
N LYS A 183 -9.09 -17.23 8.15
CA LYS A 183 -10.48 -17.12 8.59
C LYS A 183 -11.43 -17.40 7.42
N ASP A 184 -12.65 -17.85 7.72
CA ASP A 184 -13.62 -18.23 6.69
C ASP A 184 -13.91 -17.14 5.67
N TYR A 185 -14.08 -15.89 6.09
CA TYR A 185 -14.27 -14.77 5.16
C TYR A 185 -13.06 -14.54 4.22
N GLN A 186 -11.84 -14.87 4.65
CA GLN A 186 -10.63 -14.76 3.82
C GLN A 186 -10.59 -15.88 2.79
N LYS A 187 -10.96 -17.10 3.18
CA LYS A 187 -11.13 -18.23 2.26
C LYS A 187 -12.23 -17.94 1.24
N GLN A 188 -13.37 -17.38 1.71
CA GLN A 188 -14.47 -16.98 0.83
C GLN A 188 -14.03 -15.96 -0.23
N ARG A 189 -13.19 -14.97 0.10
CA ARG A 189 -12.65 -14.02 -0.89
C ARG A 189 -11.81 -14.69 -1.98
N ILE A 190 -11.01 -15.69 -1.63
CA ILE A 190 -10.21 -16.45 -2.59
C ILE A 190 -11.13 -17.32 -3.45
N VAL A 191 -12.10 -18.02 -2.86
CA VAL A 191 -13.07 -18.85 -3.58
C VAL A 191 -13.94 -18.02 -4.49
N ALA A 192 -14.44 -16.87 -4.02
CA ALA A 192 -15.23 -15.93 -4.81
C ALA A 192 -14.47 -15.36 -6.01
N PHE A 193 -13.16 -15.16 -5.87
CA PHE A 193 -12.30 -14.75 -6.97
C PHE A 193 -12.12 -15.85 -8.02
N LEU A 194 -11.91 -17.11 -7.58
CA LEU A 194 -11.73 -18.23 -8.49
C LEU A 194 -13.03 -18.63 -9.19
N ASN A 195 -14.16 -18.47 -8.52
CA ASN A 195 -15.47 -18.81 -9.06
C ASN A 195 -16.54 -17.79 -8.65
N PRO A 196 -16.61 -16.64 -9.34
CA PRO A 196 -17.53 -15.54 -9.01
C PRO A 196 -19.02 -15.93 -9.07
N HIS A 197 -19.37 -17.05 -9.74
CA HIS A 197 -20.74 -17.49 -9.93
C HIS A 197 -21.34 -18.22 -8.71
N ILE A 198 -20.54 -18.60 -7.71
CA ILE A 198 -21.03 -19.36 -6.55
C ILE A 198 -21.82 -18.48 -5.58
N ASP A 199 -21.48 -17.19 -5.45
CA ASP A 199 -22.09 -16.30 -4.47
C ASP A 199 -22.30 -14.88 -5.01
N TYR A 200 -23.35 -14.73 -5.86
CA TYR A 200 -23.69 -13.46 -6.49
C TYR A 200 -24.07 -12.33 -5.52
N GLN A 201 -24.56 -12.66 -4.32
CA GLN A 201 -25.07 -11.68 -3.36
C GLN A 201 -24.10 -11.41 -2.20
N GLY A 202 -23.05 -12.23 -2.05
CA GLY A 202 -22.07 -12.12 -0.99
C GLY A 202 -20.74 -11.50 -1.44
N THR A 203 -19.65 -12.24 -1.25
CA THR A 203 -18.28 -11.75 -1.50
C THR A 203 -18.00 -11.47 -2.98
N SER A 204 -18.65 -12.18 -3.92
CA SER A 204 -18.51 -11.95 -5.37
C SER A 204 -19.22 -10.69 -5.85
N TYR A 205 -20.23 -10.21 -5.13
CA TYR A 205 -21.00 -9.01 -5.50
C TYR A 205 -20.10 -7.80 -5.74
N ASN A 206 -19.16 -7.54 -4.85
CA ASN A 206 -18.26 -6.40 -4.97
C ASN A 206 -17.37 -6.47 -6.22
N ILE A 207 -16.88 -7.65 -6.57
CA ILE A 207 -16.04 -7.87 -7.76
C ILE A 207 -16.87 -7.61 -9.00
N ILE A 208 -18.08 -8.18 -9.08
CA ILE A 208 -18.99 -8.05 -10.23
C ILE A 208 -19.38 -6.58 -10.42
N GLN A 209 -19.78 -5.88 -9.35
CA GLN A 209 -20.14 -4.46 -9.43
C GLN A 209 -18.95 -3.58 -9.81
N SER A 210 -17.74 -3.93 -9.38
CA SER A 210 -16.53 -3.23 -9.79
C SER A 210 -16.26 -3.39 -11.30
N ILE A 211 -16.36 -4.60 -11.84
CA ILE A 211 -16.18 -4.87 -13.27
C ILE A 211 -17.26 -4.16 -14.10
N ILE A 212 -18.52 -4.18 -13.64
CA ILE A 212 -19.62 -3.44 -14.30
C ILE A 212 -19.32 -1.93 -14.28
N SER A 213 -18.83 -1.40 -13.16
CA SER A 213 -18.47 0.01 -13.01
C SER A 213 -17.40 0.41 -14.04
N VAL A 214 -16.30 -0.35 -14.11
CA VAL A 214 -15.22 -0.14 -15.08
C VAL A 214 -15.74 -0.22 -16.52
N GLY A 215 -16.50 -1.27 -16.86
CA GLY A 215 -17.05 -1.46 -18.21
C GLY A 215 -18.04 -0.38 -18.61
N SER A 216 -18.82 0.13 -17.66
CA SER A 216 -19.84 1.16 -17.91
C SER A 216 -19.26 2.54 -18.22
N GLY A 217 -17.98 2.79 -17.86
CA GLY A 217 -17.31 4.04 -18.13
C GLY A 217 -17.02 4.31 -19.61
N GLY A 218 -16.90 3.27 -20.45
CA GLY A 218 -16.56 3.42 -21.87
C GLY A 218 -15.28 4.22 -22.09
N PHE A 219 -15.19 4.96 -23.21
CA PHE A 219 -13.97 5.73 -23.53
C PHE A 219 -13.85 7.02 -22.72
N PHE A 220 -14.93 7.80 -22.58
CA PHE A 220 -14.90 9.16 -22.01
C PHE A 220 -15.50 9.25 -20.60
N GLY A 221 -16.03 8.16 -20.07
CA GLY A 221 -16.72 8.15 -18.80
C GLY A 221 -18.16 8.60 -18.89
N ARG A 222 -18.90 8.40 -17.79
CA ARG A 222 -20.28 8.88 -17.64
C ARG A 222 -20.36 10.35 -17.23
N GLY A 223 -19.23 10.95 -16.90
CA GLY A 223 -19.13 12.30 -16.33
C GLY A 223 -19.08 12.30 -14.81
N LEU A 224 -18.57 13.40 -14.26
CA LEU A 224 -18.36 13.59 -12.85
C LEU A 224 -19.70 13.57 -12.09
N GLY A 225 -19.87 12.59 -11.19
CA GLY A 225 -21.11 12.43 -10.41
C GLY A 225 -22.28 11.79 -11.16
N PHE A 226 -22.08 11.29 -12.38
CA PHE A 226 -23.10 10.59 -13.16
C PHE A 226 -22.89 9.06 -13.22
N GLY A 227 -21.91 8.53 -12.51
CA GLY A 227 -21.68 7.10 -12.37
C GLY A 227 -22.82 6.42 -11.60
N THR A 228 -23.53 5.48 -12.24
CA THR A 228 -24.68 4.82 -11.61
C THR A 228 -24.24 3.85 -10.51
N GLN A 229 -23.15 3.10 -10.73
CA GLN A 229 -22.66 2.10 -9.77
C GLN A 229 -22.07 2.75 -8.52
N SER A 230 -21.24 3.77 -8.72
CA SER A 230 -20.56 4.47 -7.64
C SER A 230 -21.49 5.42 -6.89
N LYS A 231 -22.31 6.25 -7.59
CA LYS A 231 -23.17 7.25 -6.95
C LYS A 231 -24.36 6.65 -6.22
N LEU A 232 -25.01 5.64 -6.80
CA LEU A 232 -26.15 4.96 -6.18
C LEU A 232 -25.73 3.91 -5.14
N ARG A 233 -24.43 3.79 -4.87
CA ARG A 233 -23.85 2.89 -3.89
C ARG A 233 -24.10 1.40 -4.15
N PHE A 234 -24.31 1.01 -5.42
CA PHE A 234 -24.31 -0.41 -5.80
C PHE A 234 -22.92 -1.03 -5.61
N LEU A 235 -21.85 -0.21 -5.73
CA LEU A 235 -20.49 -0.62 -5.41
C LEU A 235 -20.15 -0.16 -3.97
N PRO A 236 -20.11 -1.07 -2.99
CA PRO A 236 -19.66 -0.76 -1.63
C PRO A 236 -18.19 -0.34 -1.62
N GLU A 237 -17.76 0.47 -0.65
CA GLU A 237 -16.38 0.95 -0.50
C GLU A 237 -15.80 1.58 -1.78
N ASN A 238 -16.68 2.24 -2.56
CA ASN A 238 -16.36 2.86 -3.85
C ASN A 238 -15.36 4.02 -3.76
N HIS A 239 -15.18 4.61 -2.59
CA HIS A 239 -14.27 5.74 -2.31
C HIS A 239 -12.92 5.29 -1.70
N THR A 240 -12.80 4.05 -1.26
CA THR A 240 -11.59 3.47 -0.64
C THR A 240 -10.99 2.38 -1.53
N ASP A 241 -11.50 1.16 -1.42
CA ASP A 241 -10.96 -0.04 -2.07
C ASP A 241 -11.24 -0.06 -3.57
N PHE A 242 -12.43 0.39 -3.97
CA PHE A 242 -12.89 0.38 -5.36
C PHE A 242 -12.87 1.75 -6.04
N ILE A 243 -11.96 2.63 -5.60
CA ILE A 243 -11.84 3.98 -6.14
C ILE A 243 -11.44 3.99 -7.61
N PHE A 244 -10.60 3.05 -8.07
CA PHE A 244 -10.20 2.96 -9.47
C PHE A 244 -11.40 2.64 -10.38
N ALA A 245 -12.28 1.72 -9.99
CA ALA A 245 -13.50 1.42 -10.72
C ALA A 245 -14.42 2.65 -10.81
N SER A 246 -14.58 3.36 -9.71
CA SER A 246 -15.36 4.60 -9.66
C SER A 246 -14.75 5.73 -10.49
N LEU A 247 -13.42 5.81 -10.55
CA LEU A 247 -12.68 6.76 -11.37
C LEU A 247 -12.92 6.47 -12.87
N VAL A 248 -12.77 5.20 -13.26
CA VAL A 248 -13.00 4.79 -14.65
C VAL A 248 -14.47 4.94 -15.04
N GLU A 249 -15.42 4.69 -14.15
CA GLU A 249 -16.84 4.96 -14.41
C GLU A 249 -17.09 6.44 -14.74
N GLN A 250 -16.43 7.37 -14.01
CA GLN A 250 -16.64 8.82 -14.21
C GLN A 250 -15.84 9.40 -15.37
N PHE A 251 -14.56 9.01 -15.52
CA PHE A 251 -13.61 9.61 -16.48
C PHE A 251 -13.28 8.69 -17.67
N GLY A 252 -13.85 7.48 -17.70
CA GLY A 252 -13.67 6.52 -18.78
C GLY A 252 -12.27 5.91 -18.85
N PHE A 253 -12.02 5.24 -19.97
CA PHE A 253 -10.74 4.64 -20.32
C PHE A 253 -9.61 5.68 -20.33
N PHE A 254 -9.86 6.90 -20.80
CA PHE A 254 -8.88 8.00 -20.79
C PHE A 254 -8.46 8.38 -19.36
N GLY A 255 -9.41 8.43 -18.41
CA GLY A 255 -9.10 8.67 -17.01
C GLY A 255 -8.22 7.56 -16.42
N GLY A 256 -8.55 6.31 -16.70
CA GLY A 256 -7.75 5.15 -16.29
C GLY A 256 -6.34 5.18 -16.85
N ILE A 257 -6.17 5.43 -18.15
CA ILE A 257 -4.86 5.57 -18.80
C ILE A 257 -4.06 6.73 -18.20
N MET A 258 -4.68 7.89 -17.98
CA MET A 258 -3.99 9.04 -17.40
C MET A 258 -3.41 8.70 -16.01
N VAL A 259 -4.17 7.97 -15.18
CA VAL A 259 -3.68 7.48 -13.89
C VAL A 259 -2.48 6.54 -14.08
N LEU A 260 -2.53 5.60 -15.02
CA LEU A 260 -1.41 4.70 -15.31
C LEU A 260 -0.17 5.46 -15.82
N ILE A 261 -0.35 6.47 -16.66
CA ILE A 261 0.75 7.35 -17.13
C ILE A 261 1.38 8.09 -15.96
N LEU A 262 0.58 8.65 -15.04
CA LEU A 262 1.10 9.36 -13.87
C LEU A 262 1.87 8.43 -12.93
N TYR A 263 1.39 7.20 -12.70
CA TYR A 263 2.19 6.19 -11.97
C TYR A 263 3.45 5.80 -12.74
N GLY A 264 3.37 5.65 -14.06
CA GLY A 264 4.53 5.40 -14.92
C GLY A 264 5.59 6.48 -14.79
N LEU A 265 5.19 7.75 -14.77
CA LEU A 265 6.08 8.90 -14.53
C LEU A 265 6.70 8.86 -13.12
N LEU A 266 5.89 8.53 -12.11
CA LEU A 266 6.39 8.38 -10.74
C LEU A 266 7.46 7.29 -10.67
N PHE A 267 7.20 6.11 -11.25
CA PHE A 267 8.16 5.00 -11.28
C PHE A 267 9.40 5.33 -12.12
N TYR A 268 9.25 6.04 -13.24
CA TYR A 268 10.37 6.51 -14.04
C TYR A 268 11.34 7.36 -13.21
N PHE A 269 10.82 8.34 -12.45
CA PHE A 269 11.69 9.17 -11.61
C PHE A 269 12.29 8.37 -10.45
N LEU A 270 11.55 7.45 -9.84
CA LEU A 270 12.07 6.59 -8.77
C LEU A 270 13.16 5.64 -9.27
N THR A 271 12.96 4.99 -10.41
CA THR A 271 13.98 4.11 -11.01
C THR A 271 15.23 4.87 -11.42
N LYS A 272 15.10 6.06 -12.01
CA LYS A 272 16.22 6.94 -12.29
C LYS A 272 17.02 7.27 -11.03
N LYS A 273 16.33 7.50 -9.91
CA LYS A 273 16.98 7.76 -8.62
C LYS A 273 17.65 6.50 -8.07
N ALA A 274 17.02 5.33 -8.19
CA ALA A 274 17.61 4.06 -7.79
C ALA A 274 18.88 3.75 -8.58
N LEU A 275 18.87 3.93 -9.90
CA LEU A 275 20.03 3.72 -10.76
C LEU A 275 21.21 4.65 -10.38
N PHE A 276 20.92 5.92 -10.06
CA PHE A 276 21.93 6.85 -9.57
C PHE A 276 22.64 6.34 -8.30
N PHE A 277 21.91 5.73 -7.36
CA PHE A 277 22.51 5.17 -6.16
C PHE A 277 23.19 3.83 -6.41
N LEU A 278 22.70 3.03 -7.37
CA LEU A 278 23.32 1.76 -7.74
C LEU A 278 24.74 1.94 -8.28
N GLU A 279 25.01 3.03 -9.04
CA GLU A 279 26.34 3.36 -9.56
C GLU A 279 27.32 3.73 -8.44
N LYS A 280 26.80 4.17 -7.28
CA LYS A 280 27.59 4.58 -6.13
C LYS A 280 27.58 3.48 -5.05
N LYS A 281 28.56 2.57 -5.08
CA LYS A 281 28.67 1.46 -4.11
C LYS A 281 28.61 1.90 -2.64
N SER A 282 29.07 3.10 -2.31
CA SER A 282 28.99 3.66 -0.94
C SER A 282 27.59 4.05 -0.51
N GLU A 283 26.59 4.03 -1.39
CA GLU A 283 25.22 4.46 -1.14
C GLU A 283 24.21 3.30 -1.28
N SER A 284 24.64 2.06 -0.99
CA SER A 284 23.82 0.85 -1.07
C SER A 284 22.54 0.92 -0.21
N GLU A 285 22.60 1.59 0.93
CA GLU A 285 21.44 1.83 1.80
C GLU A 285 20.40 2.73 1.10
N ASN A 286 20.84 3.85 0.50
CA ASN A 286 19.95 4.74 -0.24
C ASN A 286 19.33 4.04 -1.45
N PHE A 287 20.09 3.19 -2.15
CA PHE A 287 19.56 2.35 -3.23
C PHE A 287 18.42 1.45 -2.71
N LEU A 288 18.66 0.74 -1.60
CA LEU A 288 17.70 -0.20 -1.05
C LEU A 288 16.44 0.50 -0.52
N ILE A 289 16.57 1.71 0.04
CA ILE A 289 15.43 2.55 0.44
C ILE A 289 14.56 2.86 -0.79
N VAL A 290 15.17 3.33 -1.90
CA VAL A 290 14.39 3.67 -3.09
C VAL A 290 13.72 2.43 -3.71
N ILE A 291 14.39 1.28 -3.72
CA ILE A 291 13.79 0.00 -4.15
C ILE A 291 12.60 -0.38 -3.28
N GLY A 292 12.69 -0.22 -1.95
CA GLY A 292 11.58 -0.47 -1.03
C GLY A 292 10.38 0.48 -1.30
N ILE A 293 10.65 1.75 -1.61
CA ILE A 293 9.64 2.75 -1.98
C ILE A 293 8.95 2.37 -3.30
N ILE A 294 9.72 1.94 -4.30
CA ILE A 294 9.17 1.44 -5.58
C ILE A 294 8.27 0.24 -5.31
N ALA A 295 8.73 -0.73 -4.53
CA ALA A 295 7.95 -1.92 -4.19
C ALA A 295 6.63 -1.54 -3.48
N TYR A 296 6.68 -0.62 -2.51
CA TYR A 296 5.49 -0.13 -1.81
C TYR A 296 4.43 0.42 -2.78
N PHE A 297 4.78 1.39 -3.62
CA PHE A 297 3.83 2.00 -4.54
C PHE A 297 3.39 1.06 -5.65
N PHE A 298 4.32 0.28 -6.21
CA PHE A 298 4.03 -0.63 -7.32
C PHE A 298 3.04 -1.72 -6.92
N PHE A 299 3.28 -2.41 -5.82
CA PHE A 299 2.39 -3.50 -5.41
C PHE A 299 1.03 -3.01 -4.94
N GLN A 300 0.95 -1.87 -4.24
CA GLN A 300 -0.35 -1.29 -3.88
C GLN A 300 -1.15 -0.91 -5.14
N MET A 301 -0.51 -0.26 -6.11
CA MET A 301 -1.14 0.09 -7.39
C MET A 301 -1.62 -1.18 -8.13
N VAL A 302 -0.73 -2.16 -8.33
CA VAL A 302 -1.06 -3.38 -9.10
C VAL A 302 -2.17 -4.17 -8.45
N ILE A 303 -2.13 -4.35 -7.13
CA ILE A 303 -3.15 -5.13 -6.41
C ILE A 303 -4.48 -4.37 -6.39
N ASN A 304 -4.49 -3.04 -6.13
CA ASN A 304 -5.73 -2.27 -6.15
C ASN A 304 -6.38 -2.25 -7.53
N ILE A 305 -5.63 -1.90 -8.58
CA ILE A 305 -6.16 -1.87 -9.95
C ILE A 305 -6.57 -3.28 -10.37
N GLY A 306 -5.76 -4.30 -10.07
CA GLY A 306 -6.04 -5.69 -10.40
C GLY A 306 -7.32 -6.21 -9.75
N MET A 307 -7.59 -5.90 -8.47
CA MET A 307 -8.84 -6.31 -7.82
C MET A 307 -10.04 -5.54 -8.36
N ASN A 308 -9.90 -4.27 -8.76
CA ASN A 308 -10.95 -3.50 -9.38
C ASN A 308 -11.33 -4.01 -10.78
N MET A 309 -10.38 -4.59 -11.50
CA MET A 309 -10.58 -5.22 -12.80
C MET A 309 -10.97 -6.71 -12.73
N GLY A 310 -11.09 -7.28 -11.54
CA GLY A 310 -11.37 -8.71 -11.33
C GLY A 310 -10.20 -9.64 -11.68
N ILE A 311 -8.97 -9.12 -11.80
CA ILE A 311 -7.75 -9.91 -12.10
C ILE A 311 -7.11 -10.46 -10.82
N MET A 312 -7.41 -9.85 -9.67
CA MET A 312 -6.90 -10.24 -8.34
C MET A 312 -8.03 -10.32 -7.31
N PRO A 313 -7.87 -11.12 -6.25
CA PRO A 313 -8.86 -11.19 -5.18
C PRO A 313 -8.96 -9.87 -4.41
N VAL A 314 -10.11 -9.58 -3.85
CA VAL A 314 -10.34 -8.35 -3.05
C VAL A 314 -9.58 -8.42 -1.73
N THR A 315 -8.58 -7.57 -1.58
CA THR A 315 -7.69 -7.53 -0.42
C THR A 315 -7.94 -6.34 0.51
N GLY A 316 -8.68 -5.32 0.05
CA GLY A 316 -8.89 -4.09 0.82
C GLY A 316 -7.64 -3.19 0.88
N ILE A 317 -6.82 -3.21 -0.15
CA ILE A 317 -5.64 -2.34 -0.28
C ILE A 317 -6.06 -1.05 -0.98
N VAL A 318 -5.70 0.09 -0.41
CA VAL A 318 -5.96 1.41 -0.99
C VAL A 318 -5.03 1.73 -2.16
N LEU A 319 -5.50 2.53 -3.10
CA LEU A 319 -4.70 3.05 -4.21
C LEU A 319 -3.96 4.31 -3.74
N PRO A 320 -2.61 4.30 -3.66
CA PRO A 320 -1.83 5.42 -3.14
C PRO A 320 -2.15 6.73 -3.87
N PHE A 321 -2.24 7.83 -3.15
CA PHE A 321 -2.58 9.18 -3.62
C PHE A 321 -4.01 9.37 -4.15
N ILE A 322 -4.77 8.32 -4.46
CA ILE A 322 -6.10 8.43 -5.08
C ILE A 322 -7.21 8.07 -4.09
N SER A 323 -7.07 6.93 -3.37
CA SER A 323 -8.10 6.46 -2.43
C SER A 323 -8.35 7.45 -1.29
N TYR A 324 -9.61 7.54 -0.88
CA TYR A 324 -9.97 8.18 0.37
C TYR A 324 -9.38 7.39 1.55
N GLY A 325 -8.66 8.09 2.43
CA GLY A 325 -8.07 7.47 3.62
C GLY A 325 -6.90 8.28 4.18
N GLY A 326 -7.13 9.01 5.28
CA GLY A 326 -6.15 9.95 5.83
C GLY A 326 -4.79 9.31 6.14
N SER A 327 -4.75 8.13 6.77
CA SER A 327 -3.49 7.48 7.15
C SER A 327 -2.66 7.03 5.94
N ALA A 328 -3.29 6.37 4.96
CA ALA A 328 -2.60 5.91 3.76
C ALA A 328 -2.15 7.08 2.87
N PHE A 329 -2.96 8.13 2.80
CA PHE A 329 -2.64 9.34 2.05
C PHE A 329 -1.43 10.07 2.66
N LEU A 330 -1.44 10.29 3.99
CA LEU A 330 -0.34 10.90 4.74
C LEU A 330 0.94 10.07 4.65
N SER A 331 0.88 8.75 4.91
CA SER A 331 2.05 7.87 4.86
C SER A 331 2.70 7.86 3.48
N SER A 332 1.90 7.90 2.41
CA SER A 332 2.40 7.95 1.02
C SER A 332 3.19 9.22 0.74
N PHE A 333 2.70 10.39 1.17
CA PHE A 333 3.43 11.66 1.01
C PHE A 333 4.65 11.77 1.91
N ILE A 334 4.59 11.27 3.15
CA ILE A 334 5.75 11.18 4.05
C ILE A 334 6.83 10.30 3.41
N LEU A 335 6.45 9.15 2.85
CA LEU A 335 7.38 8.25 2.19
C LEU A 335 8.09 8.91 0.99
N LEU A 336 7.35 9.65 0.15
CA LEU A 336 7.94 10.44 -0.93
C LEU A 336 8.88 11.54 -0.44
N ALA A 337 8.55 12.20 0.68
CA ALA A 337 9.39 13.24 1.26
C ALA A 337 10.73 12.71 1.78
N LEU A 338 10.73 11.45 2.24
CA LEU A 338 11.91 10.77 2.79
C LEU A 338 12.85 10.16 1.74
N ILE A 339 12.52 10.25 0.44
CA ILE A 339 13.43 9.79 -0.63
C ILE A 339 14.78 10.50 -0.49
N PRO A 340 15.91 9.70 -0.45
CA PRO A 340 17.27 10.21 -0.31
C PRO A 340 17.70 11.20 -1.38
#